data_6bcfe0eeb1c036a6490a85c8fb988029
#
_entry.id   6bcfe0eeb1c036a6490a85c8fb988029
#
_cell.length_a   1.000
_cell.length_b   1.000
_cell.length_c   1.000
_cell.angle_alpha   90.00
_cell.angle_beta   90.00
_cell.angle_gamma   90.00
#
_symmetry.space_group_name_H-M   'P 1'
#
loop_
_entity.id
_entity.type
_entity.pdbx_description
1 polymer ?
#
loop_
_entity_poly.entity_id
_entity_poly.type
_entity_poly.pdbx_seq_one_letter_code
_entity_poly.pdbx_strand_id
1 'polypeptide(L)'
;PNFEYDLLSDLMLENAHHMGRAGVANSKYNSYIIPKLDWGDGWDDSFSGYTGVYAVYHGILGHTIEIPEGNEESYKAGRNAVLGGIDFLNQDPDRLLEMRLNFYLRGLNKTEDPKAENELVGPNGEIVGRVKNGRPKFFPDYYVIPMSLDKDNDAQEAFNMIDYFKRNGVLVKELKEDIGNYKKGDLVIDMAQAKRGYANHILYKGSNESAWAAMYAELLVNFPDMRGFKSEPVFADGLFNGKLGEVTTTRATRTSEIDPKAPYYVIANTSASAVKAINQAIAQGKSVYLTDDGYIVDRDTFASLLPNYAIYGDALYKVPSGPTLKPMKVYSPNYHYN
;
A
#
# COMPACT_ATOMS: atom_id res chain seq x y z
N PRO A 1 -1.11 -12.21 -8.05
CA PRO A 1 -0.14 -11.23 -7.56
C PRO A 1 -0.04 -9.97 -8.43
N ASN A 2 0.33 -8.86 -7.79
CA ASN A 2 0.41 -7.54 -8.41
C ASN A 2 1.72 -7.29 -9.19
N PHE A 3 2.72 -8.12 -9.00
CA PHE A 3 4.00 -8.02 -9.69
C PHE A 3 4.07 -8.98 -10.89
N GLU A 4 5.09 -8.83 -11.70
CA GLU A 4 5.33 -9.67 -12.86
C GLU A 4 5.99 -11.00 -12.42
N TYR A 5 5.25 -11.81 -11.66
CA TYR A 5 5.76 -13.02 -10.99
C TYR A 5 6.30 -14.06 -11.97
N ASP A 6 5.72 -14.15 -13.16
CA ASP A 6 6.14 -15.07 -14.22
C ASP A 6 7.57 -14.81 -14.71
N LEU A 7 8.04 -13.54 -14.64
CA LEU A 7 9.42 -13.18 -14.93
C LEU A 7 10.37 -13.53 -13.79
N LEU A 8 9.87 -13.51 -12.56
CA LEU A 8 10.68 -13.62 -11.34
C LEU A 8 10.72 -15.04 -10.79
N SER A 9 9.61 -15.80 -10.89
CA SER A 9 9.40 -17.03 -10.13
C SER A 9 10.45 -18.09 -10.41
N ASP A 10 10.78 -18.34 -11.69
CA ASP A 10 11.73 -19.37 -12.05
C ASP A 10 13.15 -19.04 -11.57
N LEU A 11 13.57 -17.78 -11.75
CA LEU A 11 14.87 -17.31 -11.25
C LEU A 11 14.94 -17.33 -9.72
N MET A 12 13.87 -16.95 -9.05
CA MET A 12 13.79 -17.00 -7.59
C MET A 12 13.90 -18.45 -7.10
N LEU A 13 13.21 -19.38 -7.76
CA LEU A 13 13.24 -20.80 -7.39
C LEU A 13 14.63 -21.41 -7.60
N GLU A 14 15.26 -21.16 -8.75
CA GLU A 14 16.61 -21.61 -9.03
C GLU A 14 17.61 -21.05 -8.00
N ASN A 15 17.50 -19.74 -7.70
CA ASN A 15 18.33 -19.10 -6.69
C ASN A 15 18.10 -19.71 -5.29
N ALA A 16 16.85 -19.94 -4.89
CA ALA A 16 16.53 -20.59 -3.62
C ALA A 16 17.18 -21.97 -3.49
N HIS A 17 17.19 -22.76 -4.57
CA HIS A 17 17.91 -24.05 -4.60
C HIS A 17 19.42 -23.89 -4.45
N HIS A 18 20.03 -22.88 -5.07
CA HIS A 18 21.45 -22.59 -4.89
C HIS A 18 21.77 -22.18 -3.45
N MET A 19 20.94 -21.31 -2.87
CA MET A 19 21.06 -20.89 -1.49
C MET A 19 20.94 -22.07 -0.52
N GLY A 20 19.91 -22.90 -0.69
CA GLY A 20 19.69 -24.07 0.15
C GLY A 20 20.83 -25.07 0.11
N ARG A 21 21.31 -25.44 -1.09
CA ARG A 21 22.47 -26.34 -1.26
C ARG A 21 23.73 -25.79 -0.60
N ALA A 22 24.03 -24.50 -0.78
CA ALA A 22 25.20 -23.87 -0.19
C ALA A 22 25.12 -23.80 1.34
N GLY A 23 23.94 -23.50 1.88
CA GLY A 23 23.70 -23.48 3.33
C GLY A 23 23.92 -24.86 3.97
N VAL A 24 23.35 -25.91 3.39
CA VAL A 24 23.47 -27.30 3.87
C VAL A 24 24.93 -27.82 3.75
N ALA A 25 25.57 -27.61 2.62
CA ALA A 25 26.92 -28.14 2.35
C ALA A 25 27.98 -27.58 3.32
N ASN A 26 27.73 -26.48 3.99
CA ASN A 26 28.69 -25.78 4.83
C ASN A 26 28.21 -25.62 6.30
N SER A 27 27.34 -26.51 6.75
CA SER A 27 26.80 -26.54 8.11
C SER A 27 26.53 -27.97 8.56
N LYS A 28 25.93 -28.14 9.73
CA LYS A 28 25.47 -29.45 10.23
C LYS A 28 24.07 -29.82 9.77
N TYR A 29 23.38 -28.93 9.05
CA TYR A 29 22.05 -29.23 8.53
C TYR A 29 22.13 -30.22 7.37
N ASN A 30 21.20 -31.17 7.29
CA ASN A 30 21.21 -32.26 6.33
C ASN A 30 20.27 -32.00 5.14
N SER A 31 19.39 -31.03 5.23
CA SER A 31 18.41 -30.70 4.21
C SER A 31 18.00 -29.24 4.28
N TYR A 32 17.41 -28.78 3.21
CA TYR A 32 16.66 -27.54 3.14
C TYR A 32 15.30 -27.80 2.51
N ILE A 33 14.34 -26.95 2.77
CA ILE A 33 13.03 -26.98 2.15
C ILE A 33 12.78 -25.66 1.42
N ILE A 34 11.91 -25.70 0.42
CA ILE A 34 11.34 -24.54 -0.23
C ILE A 34 9.84 -24.63 0.00
N PRO A 35 9.25 -23.84 0.91
CA PRO A 35 7.87 -24.00 1.36
C PRO A 35 6.84 -24.03 0.24
N LYS A 36 7.04 -23.27 -0.84
CA LYS A 36 6.18 -23.31 -2.02
C LYS A 36 6.09 -24.71 -2.65
N LEU A 37 7.14 -25.52 -2.56
CA LEU A 37 7.22 -26.85 -3.15
C LEU A 37 6.97 -27.96 -2.13
N ASP A 38 7.43 -27.75 -0.91
CA ASP A 38 7.52 -28.79 0.12
C ASP A 38 6.33 -28.79 1.08
N TRP A 39 5.57 -27.68 1.13
CA TRP A 39 4.33 -27.55 1.93
C TRP A 39 3.14 -27.23 1.01
N GLY A 40 2.05 -27.96 1.21
CA GLY A 40 0.86 -27.84 0.36
C GLY A 40 0.27 -26.43 0.27
N ASP A 41 0.34 -25.67 1.37
CA ASP A 41 -0.23 -24.33 1.45
C ASP A 41 0.80 -23.21 1.15
N GLY A 42 2.04 -23.57 0.85
CA GLY A 42 3.13 -22.62 0.75
C GLY A 42 3.47 -22.01 2.10
N TRP A 43 4.04 -20.81 2.14
CA TRP A 43 4.43 -20.23 3.41
C TRP A 43 4.26 -18.73 3.52
N ASP A 44 4.65 -17.96 2.54
CA ASP A 44 4.64 -16.51 2.61
C ASP A 44 3.55 -15.92 1.73
N ASP A 45 3.14 -14.72 2.03
CA ASP A 45 2.13 -13.99 1.29
C ASP A 45 2.74 -12.90 0.39
N SER A 46 1.90 -12.07 -0.21
CA SER A 46 2.32 -10.95 -1.05
C SER A 46 2.43 -9.61 -0.32
N PHE A 47 2.49 -9.62 1.01
CA PHE A 47 2.57 -8.40 1.81
C PHE A 47 3.91 -7.69 1.64
N SER A 48 3.88 -6.49 1.05
CA SER A 48 5.09 -5.67 0.79
C SER A 48 5.76 -5.11 2.05
N GLY A 49 5.22 -5.37 3.23
CA GLY A 49 5.87 -5.12 4.52
C GLY A 49 7.06 -6.05 4.80
N TYR A 50 7.09 -7.23 4.19
CA TYR A 50 8.26 -8.11 4.22
C TYR A 50 9.33 -7.63 3.26
N THR A 51 10.57 -7.59 3.69
CA THR A 51 11.70 -7.09 2.88
C THR A 51 11.85 -7.86 1.56
N GLY A 52 11.71 -9.19 1.58
CA GLY A 52 11.78 -10.02 0.38
C GLY A 52 10.67 -9.68 -0.62
N VAL A 53 9.42 -9.57 -0.15
CA VAL A 53 8.28 -9.23 -1.01
C VAL A 53 8.36 -7.79 -1.52
N TYR A 54 8.78 -6.85 -0.68
CA TYR A 54 9.05 -5.48 -1.12
C TYR A 54 10.07 -5.44 -2.27
N ALA A 55 11.15 -6.23 -2.17
CA ALA A 55 12.16 -6.35 -3.23
C ALA A 55 11.54 -6.88 -4.54
N VAL A 56 10.69 -7.90 -4.47
CA VAL A 56 9.99 -8.47 -5.63
C VAL A 56 9.13 -7.43 -6.36
N TYR A 57 8.42 -6.56 -5.64
CA TYR A 57 7.67 -5.46 -6.25
C TYR A 57 8.56 -4.42 -6.95
N HIS A 58 9.86 -4.47 -6.72
CA HIS A 58 10.86 -3.61 -7.37
C HIS A 58 11.70 -4.37 -8.42
N GLY A 59 11.27 -5.56 -8.85
CA GLY A 59 11.97 -6.36 -9.86
C GLY A 59 13.31 -6.91 -9.35
N ILE A 60 13.36 -7.28 -8.07
CA ILE A 60 14.54 -7.83 -7.39
C ILE A 60 14.17 -9.21 -6.87
N LEU A 61 15.07 -10.17 -6.98
CA LEU A 61 14.86 -11.50 -6.39
C LEU A 61 14.87 -11.38 -4.87
N GLY A 62 13.70 -11.52 -4.27
CA GLY A 62 13.50 -11.42 -2.83
C GLY A 62 13.30 -12.79 -2.21
N HIS A 63 14.01 -13.07 -1.11
CA HIS A 63 13.89 -14.31 -0.37
C HIS A 63 13.79 -14.06 1.11
N THR A 64 12.99 -14.85 1.80
CA THR A 64 13.03 -15.02 3.24
C THR A 64 13.83 -16.30 3.52
N ILE A 65 14.79 -16.22 4.44
CA ILE A 65 15.60 -17.36 4.86
C ILE A 65 15.33 -17.59 6.33
N GLU A 66 14.80 -18.76 6.66
CA GLU A 66 14.64 -19.17 8.05
C GLU A 66 15.58 -20.34 8.37
N ILE A 67 16.23 -20.23 9.53
CA ILE A 67 17.18 -21.23 9.97
C ILE A 67 16.93 -21.47 11.48
N PRO A 68 16.68 -22.73 11.88
CA PRO A 68 16.39 -23.03 13.28
C PRO A 68 17.59 -22.78 14.20
N GLU A 69 17.33 -22.71 15.50
CA GLU A 69 18.27 -22.78 16.63
C GLU A 69 19.07 -21.50 16.96
N GLY A 70 19.35 -20.59 16.08
CA GLY A 70 20.06 -19.33 16.38
C GLY A 70 21.45 -19.51 17.00
N ASN A 71 22.22 -20.52 16.55
CA ASN A 71 23.56 -20.86 17.03
C ASN A 71 24.64 -20.67 15.94
N GLU A 72 25.87 -21.11 16.20
CA GLU A 72 27.00 -21.00 15.26
C GLU A 72 26.72 -21.72 13.93
N GLU A 73 26.04 -22.86 13.97
CA GLU A 73 25.71 -23.62 12.74
C GLU A 73 24.63 -22.91 11.93
N SER A 74 23.64 -22.32 12.57
CA SER A 74 22.65 -21.51 11.86
C SER A 74 23.28 -20.25 11.23
N TYR A 75 24.25 -19.63 11.89
CA TYR A 75 25.03 -18.53 11.31
C TYR A 75 25.80 -19.00 10.06
N LYS A 76 26.51 -20.17 10.14
CA LYS A 76 27.22 -20.71 8.99
C LYS A 76 26.29 -21.02 7.80
N ALA A 77 25.16 -21.66 8.08
CA ALA A 77 24.17 -21.97 7.07
C ALA A 77 23.62 -20.70 6.40
N GLY A 78 23.22 -19.69 7.18
CA GLY A 78 22.70 -18.44 6.66
C GLY A 78 23.72 -17.68 5.82
N ARG A 79 24.95 -17.53 6.34
CA ARG A 79 26.03 -16.90 5.60
C ARG A 79 26.29 -17.60 4.25
N ASN A 80 26.39 -18.93 4.25
CA ASN A 80 26.68 -19.67 3.02
C ASN A 80 25.48 -19.73 2.07
N ALA A 81 24.23 -19.72 2.58
CA ALA A 81 23.06 -19.57 1.74
C ALA A 81 23.10 -18.23 0.96
N VAL A 82 23.39 -17.11 1.65
CA VAL A 82 23.54 -15.81 0.98
C VAL A 82 24.65 -15.83 -0.06
N LEU A 83 25.82 -16.41 0.26
CA LEU A 83 26.92 -16.55 -0.70
C LEU A 83 26.52 -17.41 -1.89
N GLY A 84 25.80 -18.51 -1.68
CA GLY A 84 25.28 -19.35 -2.75
C GLY A 84 24.30 -18.61 -3.67
N GLY A 85 23.49 -17.73 -3.12
CA GLY A 85 22.62 -16.85 -3.91
C GLY A 85 23.42 -15.86 -4.76
N ILE A 86 24.47 -15.27 -4.20
CA ILE A 86 25.38 -14.37 -4.94
C ILE A 86 26.11 -15.13 -6.06
N ASP A 87 26.62 -16.32 -5.77
CA ASP A 87 27.30 -17.16 -6.77
C ASP A 87 26.39 -17.52 -7.93
N PHE A 88 25.11 -17.83 -7.65
CA PHE A 88 24.11 -18.07 -8.70
C PHE A 88 23.96 -16.85 -9.61
N LEU A 89 23.81 -15.66 -9.04
CA LEU A 89 23.65 -14.43 -9.81
C LEU A 89 24.88 -14.09 -10.66
N ASN A 90 26.07 -14.47 -10.19
CA ASN A 90 27.32 -14.24 -10.91
C ASN A 90 27.54 -15.26 -12.08
N GLN A 91 26.81 -16.37 -12.11
CA GLN A 91 26.93 -17.34 -13.20
C GLN A 91 26.37 -16.83 -14.52
N ASP A 92 25.27 -16.06 -14.45
CA ASP A 92 24.62 -15.46 -15.62
C ASP A 92 23.99 -14.11 -15.25
N PRO A 93 24.80 -13.05 -15.12
CA PRO A 93 24.31 -11.73 -14.76
C PRO A 93 23.43 -11.12 -15.85
N ASP A 94 23.61 -11.49 -17.10
CA ASP A 94 22.84 -10.98 -18.23
C ASP A 94 21.38 -11.44 -18.15
N ARG A 95 21.14 -12.67 -17.76
CA ARG A 95 19.78 -13.21 -17.53
C ARG A 95 19.03 -12.42 -16.45
N LEU A 96 19.73 -12.06 -15.35
CA LEU A 96 19.14 -11.22 -14.32
C LEU A 96 18.81 -9.80 -14.83
N LEU A 97 19.73 -9.22 -15.59
CA LEU A 97 19.54 -7.90 -16.18
C LEU A 97 18.36 -7.89 -17.17
N GLU A 98 18.28 -8.90 -18.03
CA GLU A 98 17.19 -9.05 -18.99
C GLU A 98 15.84 -9.18 -18.28
N MET A 99 15.74 -10.00 -17.25
CA MET A 99 14.54 -10.14 -16.43
C MET A 99 14.11 -8.78 -15.86
N ARG A 100 15.04 -8.01 -15.27
CA ARG A 100 14.73 -6.69 -14.70
C ARG A 100 14.31 -5.68 -15.77
N LEU A 101 14.94 -5.67 -16.92
CA LEU A 101 14.54 -4.81 -18.03
C LEU A 101 13.13 -5.15 -18.50
N ASN A 102 12.82 -6.43 -18.68
CA ASN A 102 11.49 -6.89 -19.07
C ASN A 102 10.44 -6.55 -18.00
N PHE A 103 10.77 -6.68 -16.71
CA PHE A 103 9.91 -6.28 -15.61
C PHE A 103 9.48 -4.80 -15.73
N TYR A 104 10.42 -3.91 -15.99
CA TYR A 104 10.11 -2.48 -16.15
C TYR A 104 9.43 -2.15 -17.49
N LEU A 105 9.84 -2.81 -18.56
CA LEU A 105 9.27 -2.60 -19.89
C LEU A 105 7.79 -3.00 -19.96
N ARG A 106 7.39 -4.06 -19.28
CA ARG A 106 5.97 -4.43 -19.18
C ARG A 106 5.14 -3.31 -18.56
N GLY A 107 5.62 -2.70 -17.50
CA GLY A 107 4.95 -1.55 -16.90
C GLY A 107 4.86 -0.36 -17.85
N LEU A 108 5.99 0.03 -18.44
CA LEU A 108 6.06 1.17 -19.36
C LEU A 108 5.17 1.01 -20.59
N ASN A 109 5.10 -0.19 -21.13
CA ASN A 109 4.35 -0.49 -22.36
C ASN A 109 2.89 -0.91 -22.07
N LYS A 110 2.48 -0.98 -20.81
CA LYS A 110 1.17 -1.53 -20.37
C LYS A 110 0.87 -2.93 -20.94
N THR A 111 1.91 -3.74 -21.17
CA THR A 111 1.73 -5.08 -21.69
C THR A 111 1.28 -6.03 -20.59
N GLU A 112 0.42 -6.97 -20.95
CA GLU A 112 -0.01 -8.08 -20.11
C GLU A 112 0.60 -9.38 -20.65
N ASP A 113 1.00 -10.27 -19.74
CA ASP A 113 1.46 -11.58 -20.14
C ASP A 113 0.32 -12.60 -20.00
N PRO A 114 0.01 -13.37 -21.07
CA PRO A 114 -1.09 -14.34 -21.04
C PRO A 114 -0.93 -15.39 -19.94
N LYS A 115 0.31 -15.79 -19.60
CA LYS A 115 0.58 -16.74 -18.54
C LYS A 115 0.23 -16.15 -17.17
N ALA A 116 0.70 -14.93 -16.88
CA ALA A 116 0.36 -14.23 -15.65
C ALA A 116 -1.15 -14.00 -15.52
N GLU A 117 -1.82 -13.70 -16.63
CA GLU A 117 -3.26 -13.42 -16.64
C GLU A 117 -4.15 -14.65 -16.47
N ASN A 118 -3.71 -15.83 -16.90
CA ASN A 118 -4.57 -16.99 -17.07
C ASN A 118 -4.13 -18.25 -16.33
N GLU A 119 -2.92 -18.31 -15.78
CA GLU A 119 -2.35 -19.53 -15.19
C GLU A 119 -2.09 -19.43 -13.68
N LEU A 120 -2.63 -18.42 -13.00
CA LEU A 120 -2.60 -18.37 -11.55
C LEU A 120 -3.48 -19.48 -10.95
N VAL A 121 -2.96 -20.12 -9.93
CA VAL A 121 -3.66 -21.18 -9.21
C VAL A 121 -4.37 -20.58 -8.01
N GLY A 122 -5.67 -20.82 -7.90
CA GLY A 122 -6.48 -20.43 -6.76
C GLY A 122 -6.30 -21.36 -5.55
N PRO A 123 -6.92 -21.03 -4.42
CA PRO A 123 -6.72 -21.76 -3.16
C PRO A 123 -7.16 -23.24 -3.20
N ASN A 124 -8.06 -23.61 -4.11
CA ASN A 124 -8.50 -25.00 -4.28
C ASN A 124 -7.76 -25.72 -5.41
N GLY A 125 -6.67 -25.16 -5.92
CA GLY A 125 -5.90 -25.73 -7.02
C GLY A 125 -6.49 -25.47 -8.43
N GLU A 126 -7.54 -24.68 -8.53
CA GLU A 126 -8.12 -24.27 -9.80
C GLU A 126 -7.25 -23.20 -10.49
N ILE A 127 -7.23 -23.17 -11.81
CA ILE A 127 -6.57 -22.13 -12.57
C ILE A 127 -7.55 -20.95 -12.75
N VAL A 128 -7.24 -19.83 -12.13
CA VAL A 128 -8.15 -18.65 -12.10
C VAL A 128 -7.57 -17.42 -12.79
N GLY A 129 -6.30 -17.40 -13.09
CA GLY A 129 -5.61 -16.21 -13.56
C GLY A 129 -5.56 -15.11 -12.49
N ARG A 130 -5.19 -13.89 -12.88
CA ARG A 130 -5.23 -12.72 -11.98
C ARG A 130 -6.67 -12.36 -11.64
N VAL A 131 -6.96 -12.20 -10.35
CA VAL A 131 -8.31 -11.86 -9.86
C VAL A 131 -8.67 -10.43 -10.26
N LYS A 132 -9.66 -10.29 -11.14
CA LYS A 132 -10.06 -8.98 -11.70
C LYS A 132 -11.19 -8.31 -10.94
N ASN A 133 -11.92 -9.02 -10.07
CA ASN A 133 -13.04 -8.48 -9.27
C ASN A 133 -14.05 -7.68 -10.11
N GLY A 134 -14.45 -8.23 -11.27
CA GLY A 134 -15.39 -7.59 -12.20
C GLY A 134 -14.80 -6.48 -13.08
N ARG A 135 -13.51 -6.18 -12.95
CA ARG A 135 -12.80 -5.23 -13.81
C ARG A 135 -12.53 -5.82 -15.20
N PRO A 136 -12.42 -4.98 -16.26
CA PRO A 136 -12.17 -5.48 -17.61
C PRO A 136 -10.78 -6.10 -17.79
N LYS A 137 -9.79 -5.62 -17.02
CA LYS A 137 -8.41 -6.10 -16.99
C LYS A 137 -7.83 -5.96 -15.57
N PHE A 138 -6.71 -6.57 -15.31
CA PHE A 138 -6.11 -6.54 -13.97
C PHE A 138 -5.59 -5.15 -13.61
N PHE A 139 -4.69 -4.58 -14.41
CA PHE A 139 -4.20 -3.23 -14.20
C PHE A 139 -5.13 -2.20 -14.84
N PRO A 140 -5.55 -1.14 -14.14
CA PRO A 140 -6.23 -0.01 -14.78
C PRO A 140 -5.27 0.77 -15.68
N ASP A 141 -5.80 1.71 -16.47
CA ASP A 141 -4.98 2.65 -17.24
C ASP A 141 -4.42 3.76 -16.35
N TYR A 142 -5.20 4.17 -15.37
CA TYR A 142 -4.82 5.18 -14.37
C TYR A 142 -5.42 4.83 -13.01
N TYR A 143 -4.78 5.36 -11.95
CA TYR A 143 -5.45 5.60 -10.69
C TYR A 143 -5.61 7.10 -10.49
N VAL A 144 -6.78 7.53 -10.05
CA VAL A 144 -7.04 8.91 -9.63
C VAL A 144 -7.23 8.94 -8.12
N ILE A 145 -6.48 9.81 -7.45
CA ILE A 145 -6.63 10.12 -6.03
C ILE A 145 -7.28 11.50 -5.94
N PRO A 146 -8.59 11.58 -5.62
CA PRO A 146 -9.28 12.86 -5.51
C PRO A 146 -8.68 13.69 -4.38
N MET A 147 -8.41 14.96 -4.66
CA MET A 147 -7.96 15.92 -3.65
C MET A 147 -9.12 16.73 -3.05
N SER A 148 -10.36 16.27 -3.29
CA SER A 148 -11.55 16.85 -2.66
C SER A 148 -11.55 16.59 -1.16
N LEU A 149 -11.97 17.59 -0.40
CA LEU A 149 -12.21 17.44 1.03
C LEU A 149 -13.69 17.07 1.23
N ASP A 150 -13.94 15.90 1.75
CA ASP A 150 -15.27 15.44 2.17
C ASP A 150 -15.15 14.48 3.36
N LYS A 151 -16.26 14.03 3.92
CA LYS A 151 -16.29 13.16 5.11
C LYS A 151 -15.61 11.80 4.89
N ASP A 152 -15.52 11.35 3.64
CA ASP A 152 -15.00 10.03 3.27
C ASP A 152 -13.63 10.13 2.59
N ASN A 153 -12.96 11.30 2.63
CA ASN A 153 -11.66 11.50 1.98
C ASN A 153 -10.74 12.38 2.83
N ASP A 154 -9.68 11.79 3.36
CA ASP A 154 -8.61 12.55 4.02
C ASP A 154 -7.67 13.14 2.97
N ALA A 155 -7.89 14.40 2.61
CA ALA A 155 -7.06 15.11 1.63
C ALA A 155 -5.59 15.23 2.07
N GLN A 156 -5.30 15.22 3.39
CA GLN A 156 -3.91 15.24 3.87
C GLN A 156 -3.22 13.90 3.66
N GLU A 157 -3.91 12.77 3.91
CA GLU A 157 -3.34 11.45 3.64
C GLU A 157 -3.21 11.21 2.12
N ALA A 158 -4.17 11.68 1.31
CA ALA A 158 -4.02 11.69 -0.14
C ALA A 158 -2.77 12.47 -0.59
N PHE A 159 -2.54 13.64 0.00
CA PHE A 159 -1.35 14.45 -0.25
C PHE A 159 -0.06 13.74 0.19
N ASN A 160 -0.06 13.07 1.33
CA ASN A 160 1.09 12.33 1.85
C ASN A 160 1.54 11.20 0.90
N MET A 161 0.63 10.70 0.05
CA MET A 161 0.96 9.68 -0.96
C MET A 161 1.93 10.18 -2.02
N ILE A 162 2.01 11.49 -2.28
CA ILE A 162 2.96 12.07 -3.24
C ILE A 162 4.40 11.72 -2.82
N ASP A 163 4.75 12.00 -1.57
CA ASP A 163 6.09 11.73 -1.05
C ASP A 163 6.36 10.24 -0.90
N TYR A 164 5.36 9.49 -0.44
CA TYR A 164 5.43 8.04 -0.35
C TYR A 164 5.75 7.40 -1.71
N PHE A 165 5.01 7.76 -2.76
CA PHE A 165 5.24 7.24 -4.10
C PHE A 165 6.58 7.68 -4.68
N LYS A 166 6.98 8.94 -4.50
CA LYS A 166 8.29 9.42 -4.95
C LYS A 166 9.44 8.58 -4.37
N ARG A 167 9.40 8.27 -3.08
CA ARG A 167 10.42 7.44 -2.43
C ARG A 167 10.46 6.01 -2.97
N ASN A 168 9.37 5.52 -3.50
CA ASN A 168 9.25 4.18 -4.09
C ASN A 168 9.40 4.16 -5.62
N GLY A 169 9.72 5.31 -6.23
CA GLY A 169 9.92 5.43 -7.67
C GLY A 169 8.63 5.38 -8.50
N VAL A 170 7.46 5.54 -7.87
CA VAL A 170 6.18 5.68 -8.57
C VAL A 170 6.00 7.12 -9.01
N LEU A 171 5.67 7.31 -10.28
CA LEU A 171 5.42 8.62 -10.86
C LEU A 171 3.99 9.08 -10.57
N VAL A 172 3.87 10.24 -9.95
CA VAL A 172 2.61 10.90 -9.66
C VAL A 172 2.53 12.18 -10.46
N LYS A 173 1.41 12.42 -11.12
CA LYS A 173 1.09 13.63 -11.87
C LYS A 173 -0.12 14.32 -11.26
N GLU A 174 -0.33 15.55 -11.65
CA GLU A 174 -1.48 16.35 -11.24
C GLU A 174 -2.33 16.69 -12.47
N LEU A 175 -3.65 16.57 -12.34
CA LEU A 175 -4.60 16.95 -13.38
C LEU A 175 -4.64 18.48 -13.52
N LYS A 176 -4.43 19.01 -14.71
CA LYS A 176 -4.29 20.46 -14.96
C LYS A 176 -5.59 21.15 -15.33
N GLU A 177 -6.64 20.39 -15.66
CA GLU A 177 -8.00 20.89 -15.96
C GLU A 177 -9.04 19.85 -15.53
N ASP A 178 -10.31 20.26 -15.44
CA ASP A 178 -11.42 19.35 -15.15
C ASP A 178 -11.69 18.43 -16.34
N ILE A 179 -11.90 17.13 -16.08
CA ILE A 179 -12.29 16.11 -17.06
C ILE A 179 -13.42 15.26 -16.47
N GLY A 180 -14.63 15.48 -16.94
CA GLY A 180 -15.80 14.79 -16.40
C GLY A 180 -15.94 15.00 -14.89
N ASN A 181 -15.88 13.93 -14.12
CA ASN A 181 -15.97 14.00 -12.66
C ASN A 181 -14.63 14.34 -11.99
N TYR A 182 -13.52 14.20 -12.69
CA TYR A 182 -12.18 14.47 -12.17
C TYR A 182 -11.88 15.96 -12.19
N LYS A 183 -11.25 16.46 -11.15
CA LYS A 183 -11.03 17.89 -10.93
C LYS A 183 -9.57 18.27 -11.08
N LYS A 184 -9.36 19.47 -11.61
CA LYS A 184 -8.03 20.08 -11.57
C LYS A 184 -7.44 19.99 -10.15
N GLY A 185 -6.21 19.49 -10.07
CA GLY A 185 -5.50 19.27 -8.81
C GLY A 185 -5.65 17.85 -8.24
N ASP A 186 -6.49 17.00 -8.82
CA ASP A 186 -6.51 15.58 -8.46
C ASP A 186 -5.20 14.93 -8.88
N LEU A 187 -4.72 13.98 -8.07
CA LEU A 187 -3.49 13.26 -8.37
C LEU A 187 -3.81 12.09 -9.30
N VAL A 188 -2.96 11.91 -10.29
CA VAL A 188 -3.11 10.83 -11.28
C VAL A 188 -1.83 10.02 -11.32
N ILE A 189 -1.97 8.71 -11.18
CA ILE A 189 -0.93 7.73 -11.38
C ILE A 189 -1.19 7.06 -12.71
N ASP A 190 -0.43 7.46 -13.75
CA ASP A 190 -0.47 6.79 -15.05
C ASP A 190 0.19 5.43 -14.90
N MET A 191 -0.53 4.38 -15.27
CA MET A 191 -0.06 3.01 -15.14
C MET A 191 0.92 2.60 -16.26
N ALA A 192 1.19 3.48 -17.22
CA ALA A 192 2.30 3.35 -18.18
C ALA A 192 3.63 3.75 -17.51
N GLN A 193 4.06 3.02 -16.50
CA GLN A 193 5.27 3.31 -15.75
C GLN A 193 5.98 2.05 -15.22
N ALA A 194 7.27 2.16 -14.99
CA ALA A 194 8.11 1.05 -14.54
C ALA A 194 7.63 0.41 -13.22
N LYS A 195 7.02 1.19 -12.33
CA LYS A 195 6.52 0.74 -11.02
C LYS A 195 5.02 0.43 -11.01
N ARG A 196 4.46 0.04 -12.17
CA ARG A 196 3.04 -0.31 -12.32
C ARG A 196 2.53 -1.28 -11.26
N GLY A 197 3.23 -2.40 -11.06
CA GLY A 197 2.84 -3.42 -10.10
C GLY A 197 2.81 -2.90 -8.66
N TYR A 198 3.81 -2.12 -8.27
CA TYR A 198 3.87 -1.54 -6.92
C TYR A 198 2.74 -0.51 -6.71
N ALA A 199 2.51 0.38 -7.70
CA ALA A 199 1.42 1.34 -7.63
C ALA A 199 0.05 0.65 -7.49
N ASN A 200 -0.19 -0.41 -8.27
CA ASN A 200 -1.43 -1.18 -8.19
C ASN A 200 -1.57 -1.86 -6.82
N HIS A 201 -0.52 -2.47 -6.30
CA HIS A 201 -0.53 -3.12 -4.98
C HIS A 201 -0.95 -2.17 -3.86
N ILE A 202 -0.52 -0.93 -3.91
CA ILE A 202 -0.82 0.09 -2.89
C ILE A 202 -2.24 0.65 -3.03
N LEU A 203 -2.76 0.78 -4.25
CA LEU A 203 -3.98 1.54 -4.52
C LEU A 203 -5.21 0.69 -4.80
N TYR A 204 -5.07 -0.59 -5.15
CA TYR A 204 -6.25 -1.41 -5.43
C TYR A 204 -6.88 -1.93 -4.12
N LYS A 205 -8.16 -2.27 -4.21
CA LYS A 205 -8.90 -2.78 -3.04
C LYS A 205 -8.49 -4.20 -2.62
N GLY A 206 -7.70 -4.86 -3.45
CA GLY A 206 -7.34 -6.25 -3.22
C GLY A 206 -8.43 -7.24 -3.58
N SER A 207 -8.14 -8.50 -3.33
CA SER A 207 -9.09 -9.61 -3.38
C SER A 207 -9.07 -10.33 -2.04
N ASN A 208 -10.20 -10.90 -1.66
CA ASN A 208 -10.24 -11.76 -0.49
C ASN A 208 -9.76 -13.15 -0.89
N GLU A 209 -8.52 -13.44 -0.64
CA GLU A 209 -7.89 -14.74 -0.88
C GLU A 209 -7.70 -15.53 0.42
N SER A 210 -8.32 -15.08 1.52
CA SER A 210 -8.22 -15.66 2.85
C SER A 210 -9.05 -16.93 3.09
N ALA A 211 -9.40 -17.67 2.03
CA ALA A 211 -10.09 -18.96 2.18
C ALA A 211 -9.24 -20.01 2.93
N TRP A 212 -7.95 -19.84 2.94
CA TRP A 212 -7.04 -20.58 3.82
C TRP A 212 -6.85 -19.75 5.10
N ALA A 213 -7.58 -20.13 6.09
CA ALA A 213 -7.60 -19.51 7.43
C ALA A 213 -6.29 -19.73 8.18
N ALA A 214 -5.21 -19.35 7.61
CA ALA A 214 -3.94 -19.54 8.26
C ALA A 214 -3.37 -18.21 8.76
N MET A 215 -2.49 -18.32 9.67
CA MET A 215 -1.69 -17.24 10.23
C MET A 215 -0.96 -16.39 9.15
N TYR A 216 -0.84 -16.93 7.96
CA TYR A 216 -0.16 -16.35 6.80
C TYR A 216 -1.10 -16.02 5.64
N ALA A 217 -2.39 -15.80 5.91
CA ALA A 217 -3.31 -15.28 4.90
C ALA A 217 -2.78 -13.96 4.32
N GLU A 218 -3.02 -13.72 3.03
CA GLU A 218 -2.53 -12.53 2.35
C GLU A 218 -2.98 -11.26 3.09
N LEU A 219 -2.02 -10.49 3.56
CA LEU A 219 -2.25 -9.18 4.13
C LEU A 219 -2.31 -8.17 2.99
N LEU A 220 -3.52 -7.76 2.67
CA LEU A 220 -3.74 -6.76 1.63
C LEU A 220 -3.26 -5.39 2.11
N VAL A 221 -2.42 -4.77 1.32
CA VAL A 221 -2.05 -3.38 1.53
C VAL A 221 -3.03 -2.52 0.74
N ASN A 222 -4.08 -2.10 1.40
CA ASN A 222 -5.08 -1.19 0.84
C ASN A 222 -4.91 0.17 1.54
N PHE A 223 -3.97 0.97 1.07
CA PHE A 223 -3.69 2.27 1.67
C PHE A 223 -4.87 3.23 1.62
N PRO A 224 -5.68 3.28 0.55
CA PRO A 224 -6.87 4.10 0.54
C PRO A 224 -7.76 3.84 1.76
N ASP A 225 -8.16 2.61 2.00
CA ASP A 225 -9.03 2.27 3.13
C ASP A 225 -8.30 2.38 4.48
N MET A 226 -7.02 1.96 4.56
CA MET A 226 -6.23 2.03 5.79
C MET A 226 -5.93 3.46 6.24
N ARG A 227 -5.85 4.41 5.32
CA ARG A 227 -5.50 5.81 5.58
C ARG A 227 -6.65 6.78 5.40
N GLY A 228 -7.80 6.31 4.92
CA GLY A 228 -9.02 7.09 4.78
C GLY A 228 -9.04 8.06 3.60
N PHE A 229 -8.31 7.77 2.52
CA PHE A 229 -8.40 8.54 1.28
C PHE A 229 -8.98 7.70 0.14
N LYS A 230 -9.54 8.36 -0.88
CA LYS A 230 -10.12 7.68 -2.05
C LYS A 230 -9.08 7.40 -3.11
N SER A 231 -9.24 6.28 -3.81
CA SER A 231 -8.50 5.93 -5.01
C SER A 231 -9.44 5.28 -6.02
N GLU A 232 -9.48 5.80 -7.23
CA GLU A 232 -10.37 5.31 -8.29
C GLU A 232 -9.56 4.69 -9.42
N PRO A 233 -9.74 3.39 -9.73
CA PRO A 233 -9.16 2.78 -10.92
C PRO A 233 -9.93 3.23 -12.15
N VAL A 234 -9.22 3.73 -13.16
CA VAL A 234 -9.79 4.24 -14.44
C VAL A 234 -9.37 3.33 -15.57
N PHE A 235 -10.37 2.76 -16.28
CA PHE A 235 -10.19 1.87 -17.42
C PHE A 235 -10.58 2.60 -18.72
N ALA A 236 -9.83 3.65 -19.04
CA ALA A 236 -10.05 4.48 -20.22
C ALA A 236 -8.69 4.98 -20.72
N ASP A 237 -8.08 4.19 -21.61
CA ASP A 237 -6.77 4.55 -22.15
C ASP A 237 -6.80 5.91 -22.86
N GLY A 238 -5.77 6.71 -22.62
CA GLY A 238 -5.65 8.04 -23.21
C GLY A 238 -6.57 9.12 -22.62
N LEU A 239 -7.41 8.84 -21.62
CA LEU A 239 -8.36 9.81 -21.06
C LEU A 239 -7.68 11.10 -20.61
N PHE A 240 -6.50 11.01 -20.06
CA PHE A 240 -5.75 12.15 -19.52
C PHE A 240 -4.58 12.61 -20.41
N ASN A 241 -4.50 12.15 -21.66
CA ASN A 241 -3.42 12.54 -22.57
C ASN A 241 -3.36 14.06 -22.75
N GLY A 242 -2.18 14.63 -22.54
CA GLY A 242 -1.95 16.07 -22.63
C GLY A 242 -2.56 16.92 -21.50
N LYS A 243 -3.17 16.29 -20.50
CA LYS A 243 -3.87 16.95 -19.39
C LYS A 243 -3.13 16.84 -18.06
N LEU A 244 -2.06 16.05 -18.01
CA LEU A 244 -1.27 15.82 -16.81
C LEU A 244 -0.05 16.74 -16.79
N GLY A 245 0.34 17.17 -15.61
CA GLY A 245 1.55 17.94 -15.39
C GLY A 245 2.23 17.54 -14.07
N GLU A 246 3.35 18.17 -13.80
CA GLU A 246 4.06 17.99 -12.53
C GLU A 246 3.17 18.43 -11.37
N VAL A 247 3.33 17.72 -10.24
CA VAL A 247 2.63 18.10 -9.01
C VAL A 247 3.18 19.43 -8.51
N THR A 248 2.31 20.42 -8.45
CA THR A 248 2.65 21.78 -7.98
C THR A 248 2.10 22.06 -6.57
N THR A 249 1.18 21.25 -6.10
CA THR A 249 0.62 21.34 -4.75
C THR A 249 1.71 21.05 -3.72
N THR A 250 1.86 21.93 -2.72
CA THR A 250 2.88 21.79 -1.67
C THR A 250 2.33 21.29 -0.35
N ARG A 251 1.01 21.32 -0.19
CA ARG A 251 0.27 20.80 0.98
C ARG A 251 -1.21 20.61 0.62
N ALA A 252 -1.93 19.82 1.40
CA ALA A 252 -3.38 19.79 1.32
C ALA A 252 -3.91 21.19 1.74
N THR A 253 -4.58 21.87 0.82
CA THR A 253 -5.01 23.26 1.00
C THR A 253 -6.52 23.44 1.08
N ARG A 254 -7.27 22.40 0.82
CA ARG A 254 -8.73 22.46 0.86
C ARG A 254 -9.20 22.45 2.31
N THR A 255 -10.11 23.35 2.64
CA THR A 255 -10.72 23.46 3.95
C THR A 255 -12.23 23.41 3.81
N SER A 256 -12.89 22.95 4.85
CA SER A 256 -14.34 22.99 4.94
C SER A 256 -14.85 24.44 4.96
N GLU A 257 -15.98 24.68 4.32
CA GLU A 257 -16.66 25.97 4.44
C GLU A 257 -17.32 26.11 5.80
N ILE A 258 -17.34 27.35 6.34
CA ILE A 258 -17.98 27.64 7.61
C ILE A 258 -19.32 28.36 7.37
N ASP A 259 -20.41 27.70 7.73
CA ASP A 259 -21.70 28.37 7.80
C ASP A 259 -21.76 29.22 9.10
N PRO A 260 -21.88 30.57 9.00
CA PRO A 260 -21.90 31.43 10.15
C PRO A 260 -23.15 31.22 11.03
N LYS A 261 -24.16 30.51 10.54
CA LYS A 261 -25.41 30.23 11.30
C LYS A 261 -25.30 28.94 12.11
N ALA A 262 -24.38 28.04 11.76
CA ALA A 262 -24.20 26.75 12.45
C ALA A 262 -23.43 26.98 13.77
N PRO A 263 -24.02 26.68 14.94
CA PRO A 263 -23.31 26.80 16.22
C PRO A 263 -22.28 25.69 16.45
N TYR A 264 -22.40 24.54 15.79
CA TYR A 264 -21.54 23.38 15.96
C TYR A 264 -21.20 22.74 14.63
N TYR A 265 -20.18 21.88 14.64
CA TYR A 265 -19.75 21.05 13.51
C TYR A 265 -19.50 19.61 13.93
N VAL A 266 -19.91 18.67 13.08
CA VAL A 266 -19.61 17.25 13.23
C VAL A 266 -18.42 16.94 12.34
N ILE A 267 -17.31 16.54 12.95
CA ILE A 267 -16.10 16.09 12.26
C ILE A 267 -16.12 14.57 12.26
N ALA A 268 -16.24 13.94 11.09
CA ALA A 268 -16.26 12.48 10.99
C ALA A 268 -14.96 11.86 11.53
N ASN A 269 -15.08 10.74 12.25
CA ASN A 269 -13.92 9.99 12.77
C ASN A 269 -13.37 9.01 11.72
N THR A 270 -13.03 9.52 10.54
CA THR A 270 -12.60 8.72 9.39
C THR A 270 -11.17 9.02 8.95
N SER A 271 -10.49 9.97 9.61
CA SER A 271 -9.17 10.39 9.18
C SER A 271 -8.20 10.65 10.34
N ALA A 272 -6.90 10.43 10.07
CA ALA A 272 -5.84 10.79 11.01
C ALA A 272 -5.81 12.32 11.29
N SER A 273 -6.15 13.12 10.29
CA SER A 273 -6.25 14.58 10.42
C SER A 273 -7.34 14.98 11.40
N ALA A 274 -8.51 14.34 11.37
CA ALA A 274 -9.57 14.55 12.31
C ALA A 274 -9.13 14.25 13.75
N VAL A 275 -8.53 13.08 13.97
CA VAL A 275 -8.03 12.66 15.30
C VAL A 275 -7.00 13.65 15.84
N LYS A 276 -6.04 14.09 15.01
CA LYS A 276 -5.03 15.09 15.40
C LYS A 276 -5.66 16.43 15.77
N ALA A 277 -6.62 16.90 14.97
CA ALA A 277 -7.34 18.15 15.21
C ALA A 277 -8.12 18.10 16.55
N ILE A 278 -8.83 17.01 16.79
CA ILE A 278 -9.59 16.80 18.02
C ILE A 278 -8.68 16.72 19.25
N ASN A 279 -7.57 16.02 19.17
CA ASN A 279 -6.59 15.99 20.27
C ASN A 279 -6.03 17.39 20.58
N GLN A 280 -5.80 18.21 19.56
CA GLN A 280 -5.40 19.61 19.76
C GLN A 280 -6.51 20.40 20.47
N ALA A 281 -7.77 20.26 20.05
CA ALA A 281 -8.90 20.93 20.70
C ALA A 281 -9.02 20.55 22.18
N ILE A 282 -8.91 19.25 22.49
CA ILE A 282 -8.93 18.75 23.88
C ILE A 282 -7.76 19.31 24.68
N ALA A 283 -6.55 19.33 24.12
CA ALA A 283 -5.37 19.90 24.79
C ALA A 283 -5.49 21.40 25.07
N GLN A 284 -6.26 22.12 24.25
CA GLN A 284 -6.60 23.53 24.45
C GLN A 284 -7.79 23.75 25.40
N GLY A 285 -8.30 22.69 26.03
CA GLY A 285 -9.43 22.78 26.96
C GLY A 285 -10.79 23.02 26.31
N LYS A 286 -10.91 22.77 25.00
CA LYS A 286 -12.17 22.90 24.27
C LYS A 286 -13.10 21.73 24.54
N SER A 287 -14.42 22.00 24.55
CA SER A 287 -15.41 20.94 24.67
C SER A 287 -15.55 20.19 23.37
N VAL A 288 -15.31 18.88 23.43
CA VAL A 288 -15.48 17.95 22.31
C VAL A 288 -16.45 16.87 22.74
N TYR A 289 -17.52 16.67 21.99
CA TYR A 289 -18.50 15.62 22.23
C TYR A 289 -18.22 14.46 21.29
N LEU A 290 -18.37 13.23 21.79
CA LEU A 290 -18.27 12.01 20.99
C LEU A 290 -19.68 11.49 20.68
N THR A 291 -19.93 11.18 19.42
CA THR A 291 -21.16 10.55 18.92
C THR A 291 -20.82 9.45 17.91
N ASP A 292 -21.82 8.70 17.50
CA ASP A 292 -21.66 7.68 16.45
C ASP A 292 -21.26 8.28 15.09
N ASP A 293 -21.66 9.53 14.84
CA ASP A 293 -21.34 10.26 13.62
C ASP A 293 -19.94 10.90 13.62
N GLY A 294 -19.27 10.94 14.76
CA GLY A 294 -17.95 11.55 14.92
C GLY A 294 -17.82 12.49 16.11
N TYR A 295 -16.98 13.50 15.95
CA TYR A 295 -16.67 14.48 17.00
C TYR A 295 -17.43 15.78 16.76
N ILE A 296 -18.11 16.30 17.80
CA ILE A 296 -18.78 17.58 17.71
C ILE A 296 -17.99 18.63 18.49
N VAL A 297 -17.72 19.76 17.84
CA VAL A 297 -17.11 20.94 18.42
C VAL A 297 -17.93 22.16 18.08
N ASP A 298 -17.79 23.22 18.88
CA ASP A 298 -18.40 24.51 18.54
C ASP A 298 -17.75 25.12 17.28
N ARG A 299 -18.46 26.04 16.62
CA ARG A 299 -18.01 26.69 15.38
C ARG A 299 -16.64 27.37 15.53
N ASP A 300 -16.40 28.07 16.64
CA ASP A 300 -15.15 28.81 16.79
C ASP A 300 -13.97 27.87 16.99
N THR A 301 -14.18 26.78 17.69
CA THR A 301 -13.21 25.69 17.79
C THR A 301 -12.95 25.09 16.41
N PHE A 302 -13.99 24.73 15.65
CA PHE A 302 -13.83 24.21 14.29
C PHE A 302 -13.03 25.16 13.40
N ALA A 303 -13.41 26.45 13.39
CA ALA A 303 -12.69 27.47 12.63
C ALA A 303 -11.21 27.59 12.99
N SER A 304 -10.89 27.45 14.28
CA SER A 304 -9.49 27.50 14.76
C SER A 304 -8.62 26.32 14.31
N LEU A 305 -9.22 25.20 13.96
CA LEU A 305 -8.52 23.99 13.53
C LEU A 305 -8.20 23.99 12.03
N LEU A 306 -9.03 24.62 11.19
CA LEU A 306 -8.91 24.63 9.74
C LEU A 306 -7.55 25.13 9.20
N PRO A 307 -6.88 26.14 9.80
CA PRO A 307 -5.57 26.58 9.32
C PRO A 307 -4.47 25.50 9.40
N ASN A 308 -4.63 24.54 10.31
CA ASN A 308 -3.61 23.53 10.60
C ASN A 308 -3.96 22.15 10.09
N TYR A 309 -5.25 21.88 9.84
CA TYR A 309 -5.72 20.53 9.49
C TYR A 309 -6.65 20.58 8.28
N ALA A 310 -6.44 19.69 7.33
CA ALA A 310 -7.36 19.46 6.23
C ALA A 310 -8.50 18.54 6.74
N ILE A 311 -9.47 19.09 7.40
CA ILE A 311 -10.62 18.39 7.97
C ILE A 311 -11.92 18.86 7.34
N TYR A 312 -12.85 17.93 7.22
CA TYR A 312 -14.23 18.19 6.81
C TYR A 312 -15.14 18.18 8.03
N GLY A 313 -16.13 19.09 8.05
CA GLY A 313 -17.13 19.15 9.11
C GLY A 313 -18.49 19.52 8.56
N ASP A 314 -19.50 18.73 8.93
CA ASP A 314 -20.91 19.01 8.64
C ASP A 314 -21.49 19.98 9.67
N ALA A 315 -22.21 20.98 9.18
CA ALA A 315 -22.87 21.98 10.03
C ALA A 315 -23.97 21.34 10.90
N LEU A 316 -23.97 21.62 12.20
CA LEU A 316 -24.93 21.12 13.15
C LEU A 316 -25.64 22.29 13.86
N TYR A 317 -26.99 22.35 13.76
CA TYR A 317 -27.81 23.44 14.27
C TYR A 317 -28.48 23.16 15.61
N LYS A 318 -28.20 22.01 16.21
CA LYS A 318 -28.73 21.63 17.53
C LYS A 318 -27.59 21.52 18.54
N VAL A 319 -27.94 21.74 19.82
CA VAL A 319 -27.01 21.53 20.92
C VAL A 319 -26.62 20.05 20.97
N PRO A 320 -25.31 19.73 21.01
CA PRO A 320 -24.88 18.35 21.10
C PRO A 320 -25.29 17.72 22.42
N SER A 321 -25.62 16.42 22.36
CA SER A 321 -25.87 15.60 23.54
C SER A 321 -24.93 14.43 23.51
N GLY A 322 -24.32 14.11 24.64
CA GLY A 322 -23.38 12.98 24.74
C GLY A 322 -22.23 13.29 25.69
N PRO A 323 -21.35 12.31 25.92
CA PRO A 323 -20.18 12.51 26.77
C PRO A 323 -19.17 13.45 26.11
N THR A 324 -18.57 14.32 26.92
CA THR A 324 -17.41 15.10 26.50
C THR A 324 -16.13 14.28 26.67
N LEU A 325 -15.24 14.38 25.68
CA LEU A 325 -13.93 13.77 25.72
C LEU A 325 -13.02 14.49 26.71
N LYS A 326 -12.17 13.74 27.37
CA LYS A 326 -11.14 14.24 28.27
C LYS A 326 -9.75 13.80 27.79
N PRO A 327 -8.69 14.54 28.14
CA PRO A 327 -7.33 14.08 27.86
C PRO A 327 -7.10 12.68 28.42
N MET A 328 -6.62 11.79 27.56
CA MET A 328 -6.32 10.40 27.92
C MET A 328 -4.82 10.27 28.19
N LYS A 329 -4.45 9.58 29.27
CA LYS A 329 -3.08 9.19 29.53
C LYS A 329 -2.88 7.78 28.96
N VAL A 330 -1.98 7.66 28.00
CA VAL A 330 -1.60 6.37 27.43
C VAL A 330 -0.30 5.91 28.08
N TYR A 331 -0.31 4.72 28.67
CA TYR A 331 0.88 4.06 29.20
C TYR A 331 1.24 2.91 28.27
N SER A 332 2.44 2.96 27.71
CA SER A 332 3.03 1.83 27.00
C SER A 332 4.00 1.14 27.95
N PRO A 333 3.77 -0.10 28.36
CA PRO A 333 4.77 -0.84 29.12
C PRO A 333 5.98 -1.09 28.22
N ASN A 334 7.15 -0.73 28.73
CA ASN A 334 8.41 -0.98 28.04
C ASN A 334 8.81 -2.45 28.32
N TYR A 335 8.32 -3.38 27.49
CA TYR A 335 8.80 -4.75 27.54
C TYR A 335 10.15 -4.81 26.82
N HIS A 336 11.21 -4.86 27.60
CA HIS A 336 12.49 -5.36 27.12
C HIS A 336 12.41 -6.88 27.10
N TYR A 337 12.33 -7.48 25.93
CA TYR A 337 12.67 -8.88 25.77
C TYR A 337 14.20 -8.98 25.96
N ASN A 338 14.62 -9.53 27.10
CA ASN A 338 16.01 -9.96 27.31
C ASN A 338 16.23 -11.28 26.60
#